data_3efdfbdda2788dbe6422fe15fe7ce62a
#
_entry.id   3efdfbdda2788dbe6422fe15fe7ce62a
#
_cell.length_a   1.000
_cell.length_b   1.000
_cell.length_c   1.000
_cell.angle_alpha   90.00
_cell.angle_beta   90.00
_cell.angle_gamma   90.00
#
_symmetry.space_group_name_H-M   'P 1'
#
loop_
_entity.id
_entity.type
_entity.pdbx_description
1 polymer ?
#
loop_
_entity_poly.entity_id
_entity_poly.type
_entity_poly.pdbx_seq_one_letter_code
_entity_poly.pdbx_strand_id
1 'polypeptide(L)'
;LLESRGLGDVYKRQVEELSTAIRQGSMAFLKRMYSWISVFVVILAILISTLTEWGYPWGSVAFVAGALLSSLAGFVGMRIATAANGRTTEAARDGGTLKALPVAFRGGAVMGFTVAGLGLLGVALGYLLFIEVLDLPNGYDVLAAIGLGGSSIALFARVGGGIYTKAADVGADLVGKVEAGI
;
A
#
# COMPACT_ATOMS: atom_id res chain seq x y z
N LEU A 1 -4.94 34.55 26.67
CA LEU A 1 -5.51 33.19 26.93
C LEU A 1 -6.66 32.81 25.99
N LEU A 2 -7.54 33.75 25.60
CA LEU A 2 -8.61 33.49 24.60
C LEU A 2 -8.07 33.48 23.17
N GLU A 3 -7.12 34.34 22.83
CA GLU A 3 -6.44 34.32 21.51
C GLU A 3 -5.64 33.04 21.28
N SER A 4 -4.94 32.54 22.29
CA SER A 4 -4.17 31.30 22.18
C SER A 4 -5.06 30.05 21.98
N ARG A 5 -6.29 30.07 22.54
CA ARG A 5 -7.29 28.99 22.29
C ARG A 5 -7.85 29.08 20.89
N GLY A 6 -8.16 30.26 20.38
CA GLY A 6 -8.66 30.45 19.00
C GLY A 6 -7.65 30.02 17.95
N LEU A 7 -6.37 30.36 18.10
CA LEU A 7 -5.28 29.93 17.22
C LEU A 7 -5.09 28.39 17.25
N GLY A 8 -5.22 27.78 18.44
CA GLY A 8 -5.16 26.33 18.59
C GLY A 8 -6.29 25.60 17.85
N ASP A 9 -7.50 26.14 17.87
CA ASP A 9 -8.66 25.56 17.19
C ASP A 9 -8.58 25.73 15.67
N VAL A 10 -8.08 26.87 15.18
CA VAL A 10 -7.81 27.11 13.75
C VAL A 10 -6.78 26.12 13.23
N TYR A 11 -5.68 25.93 13.95
CA TYR A 11 -4.63 24.98 13.58
C TYR A 11 -5.16 23.54 13.52
N LYS A 12 -5.96 23.11 14.49
CA LYS A 12 -6.55 21.76 14.48
C LYS A 12 -7.45 21.55 13.27
N ARG A 13 -8.27 22.53 12.91
CA ARG A 13 -9.09 22.47 11.70
C ARG A 13 -8.23 22.33 10.44
N GLN A 14 -7.17 23.11 10.31
CA GLN A 14 -6.27 23.01 9.16
C GLN A 14 -5.63 21.64 9.04
N VAL A 15 -5.13 21.06 10.13
CA VAL A 15 -4.55 19.72 10.13
C VAL A 15 -5.58 18.66 9.74
N GLU A 16 -6.81 18.81 10.20
CA GLU A 16 -7.91 17.89 9.90
C GLU A 16 -8.35 17.97 8.43
N GLU A 17 -8.48 19.19 7.89
CA GLU A 17 -8.80 19.44 6.48
C GLU A 17 -7.71 18.88 5.56
N LEU A 18 -6.43 19.17 5.83
CA LEU A 18 -5.30 18.65 5.06
C LEU A 18 -5.20 17.13 5.15
N SER A 19 -5.38 16.55 6.34
CA SER A 19 -5.38 15.10 6.51
C SER A 19 -6.51 14.42 5.73
N THR A 20 -7.66 15.06 5.66
CA THR A 20 -8.81 14.58 4.88
C THR A 20 -8.52 14.67 3.38
N ALA A 21 -7.96 15.77 2.90
CA ALA A 21 -7.56 15.93 1.50
C ALA A 21 -6.50 14.89 1.08
N ILE A 22 -5.50 14.63 1.93
CA ILE A 22 -4.48 13.60 1.70
C ILE A 22 -5.12 12.20 1.60
N ARG A 23 -6.06 11.87 2.48
CA ARG A 23 -6.78 10.59 2.43
C ARG A 23 -7.60 10.44 1.15
N GLN A 24 -8.32 11.47 0.75
CA GLN A 24 -9.10 11.47 -0.48
C GLN A 24 -8.19 11.29 -1.71
N GLY A 25 -7.10 12.05 -1.77
CA GLY A 25 -6.10 11.92 -2.83
C GLY A 25 -5.47 10.53 -2.90
N SER A 26 -5.11 9.95 -1.76
CA SER A 26 -4.51 8.60 -1.70
C SER A 26 -5.49 7.52 -2.14
N MET A 27 -6.77 7.62 -1.77
CA MET A 27 -7.80 6.67 -2.21
C MET A 27 -8.12 6.81 -3.71
N ALA A 28 -8.17 8.03 -4.23
CA ALA A 28 -8.34 8.28 -5.66
C ALA A 28 -7.15 7.69 -6.46
N PHE A 29 -5.93 7.90 -5.98
CA PHE A 29 -4.73 7.32 -6.57
C PHE A 29 -4.78 5.79 -6.58
N LEU A 30 -5.07 5.14 -5.44
CA LEU A 30 -5.18 3.68 -5.35
C LEU A 30 -6.25 3.13 -6.30
N LYS A 31 -7.42 3.74 -6.34
CA LYS A 31 -8.50 3.33 -7.24
C LYS A 31 -8.06 3.37 -8.70
N ARG A 32 -7.37 4.42 -9.11
CA ARG A 32 -6.87 4.57 -10.47
C ARG A 32 -5.76 3.57 -10.79
N MET A 33 -4.83 3.42 -9.87
CA MET A 33 -3.72 2.47 -9.99
C MET A 33 -4.23 1.03 -10.11
N TYR A 34 -5.12 0.60 -9.23
CA TYR A 34 -5.66 -0.76 -9.26
C TYR A 34 -6.51 -1.05 -10.49
N SER A 35 -7.18 -0.05 -11.04
CA SER A 35 -7.92 -0.18 -12.29
C SER A 35 -7.00 -0.54 -13.47
N TRP A 36 -5.80 0.04 -13.56
CA TRP A 36 -4.82 -0.31 -14.58
C TRP A 36 -4.13 -1.64 -14.30
N ILE A 37 -3.78 -1.86 -13.04
CA ILE A 37 -3.14 -3.12 -12.62
C ILE A 37 -4.05 -4.31 -12.85
N SER A 38 -5.37 -4.18 -12.65
CA SER A 38 -6.30 -5.28 -12.88
C SER A 38 -6.31 -5.76 -14.34
N VAL A 39 -6.20 -4.84 -15.29
CA VAL A 39 -6.06 -5.19 -16.72
C VAL A 39 -4.77 -5.97 -16.96
N PHE A 40 -3.66 -5.50 -16.39
CA PHE A 40 -2.38 -6.17 -16.51
C PHE A 40 -2.41 -7.58 -15.87
N VAL A 41 -3.00 -7.73 -14.70
CA VAL A 41 -3.14 -9.01 -14.00
C VAL A 41 -3.95 -10.00 -14.85
N VAL A 42 -5.05 -9.56 -15.46
CA VAL A 42 -5.86 -10.41 -16.34
C VAL A 42 -5.07 -10.87 -17.56
N ILE A 43 -4.37 -9.96 -18.22
CA ILE A 43 -3.53 -10.30 -19.39
C ILE A 43 -2.45 -11.31 -18.99
N LEU A 44 -1.73 -11.07 -17.89
CA LEU A 44 -0.69 -11.99 -17.45
C LEU A 44 -1.25 -13.35 -17.00
N ALA A 45 -2.39 -13.37 -16.33
CA ALA A 45 -3.05 -14.61 -15.94
C ALA A 45 -3.43 -15.46 -17.17
N ILE A 46 -3.91 -14.83 -18.24
CA ILE A 46 -4.20 -15.51 -19.52
C ILE A 46 -2.91 -16.03 -20.16
N LEU A 47 -1.84 -15.22 -20.19
CA LEU A 47 -0.56 -15.64 -20.74
C LEU A 47 0.05 -16.82 -19.96
N ILE A 48 0.02 -16.77 -18.64
CA ILE A 48 0.46 -17.88 -17.78
C ILE A 48 -0.36 -19.13 -18.09
N SER A 49 -1.69 -19.01 -18.18
CA SER A 49 -2.60 -20.11 -18.45
C SER A 49 -2.34 -20.80 -19.79
N THR A 50 -1.91 -20.03 -20.80
CA THR A 50 -1.78 -20.54 -22.18
C THR A 50 -0.36 -20.91 -22.57
N LEU A 51 0.65 -20.27 -21.98
CA LEU A 51 2.05 -20.42 -22.38
C LEU A 51 2.88 -21.32 -21.49
N THR A 52 2.38 -21.66 -20.28
CA THR A 52 3.12 -22.51 -19.35
C THR A 52 2.39 -23.83 -19.10
N GLU A 53 3.15 -24.93 -18.99
CA GLU A 53 2.62 -26.27 -18.75
C GLU A 53 1.90 -26.37 -17.37
N TRP A 54 2.37 -25.61 -16.39
CA TRP A 54 1.79 -25.53 -15.05
C TRP A 54 0.72 -24.42 -14.91
N GLY A 55 0.44 -23.68 -15.97
CA GLY A 55 -0.39 -22.47 -15.94
C GLY A 55 -1.85 -22.73 -15.69
N TYR A 56 -2.43 -23.71 -16.37
CA TYR A 56 -3.87 -23.99 -16.30
C TYR A 56 -4.19 -25.22 -15.45
N PRO A 57 -5.19 -25.10 -14.55
CA PRO A 57 -5.83 -23.86 -14.10
C PRO A 57 -5.09 -23.21 -12.91
N TRP A 58 -4.25 -23.99 -12.21
CA TRP A 58 -3.76 -23.64 -10.88
C TRP A 58 -2.70 -22.55 -10.87
N GLY A 59 -1.84 -22.49 -11.86
CA GLY A 59 -0.84 -21.43 -11.95
C GLY A 59 -1.45 -20.04 -12.09
N SER A 60 -2.47 -19.89 -12.92
CA SER A 60 -3.19 -18.63 -13.08
C SER A 60 -3.95 -18.25 -11.80
N VAL A 61 -4.58 -19.23 -11.14
CA VAL A 61 -5.27 -19.00 -9.85
C VAL A 61 -4.28 -18.56 -8.78
N ALA A 62 -3.14 -19.24 -8.68
CA ALA A 62 -2.08 -18.88 -7.73
C ALA A 62 -1.51 -17.48 -7.98
N PHE A 63 -1.26 -17.14 -9.26
CA PHE A 63 -0.82 -15.80 -9.66
C PHE A 63 -1.82 -14.71 -9.23
N VAL A 64 -3.10 -14.90 -9.53
CA VAL A 64 -4.17 -13.96 -9.16
C VAL A 64 -4.29 -13.86 -7.63
N ALA A 65 -4.20 -14.98 -6.91
CA ALA A 65 -4.23 -14.98 -5.44
C ALA A 65 -3.06 -14.15 -4.86
N GLY A 66 -1.84 -14.32 -5.36
CA GLY A 66 -0.68 -13.52 -4.97
C GLY A 66 -0.86 -12.03 -5.26
N ALA A 67 -1.41 -11.70 -6.43
CA ALA A 67 -1.73 -10.33 -6.81
C ALA A 67 -2.77 -9.70 -5.86
N LEU A 68 -3.81 -10.44 -5.48
CA LEU A 68 -4.82 -9.97 -4.54
C LEU A 68 -4.26 -9.74 -3.14
N LEU A 69 -3.45 -10.67 -2.62
CA LEU A 69 -2.79 -10.53 -1.31
C LEU A 69 -1.89 -9.29 -1.26
N SER A 70 -1.09 -9.07 -2.31
CA SER A 70 -0.23 -7.89 -2.42
C SER A 70 -1.02 -6.59 -2.55
N SER A 71 -2.10 -6.59 -3.33
CA SER A 71 -3.00 -5.44 -3.46
C SER A 71 -3.66 -5.10 -2.12
N LEU A 72 -4.09 -6.10 -1.36
CA LEU A 72 -4.68 -5.92 -0.03
C LEU A 72 -3.66 -5.31 0.94
N ALA A 73 -2.42 -5.82 0.94
CA ALA A 73 -1.35 -5.26 1.76
C ALA A 73 -1.08 -3.79 1.43
N GLY A 74 -1.01 -3.44 0.15
CA GLY A 74 -0.84 -2.06 -0.31
C GLY A 74 -2.00 -1.15 0.09
N PHE A 75 -3.23 -1.63 -0.02
CA PHE A 75 -4.42 -0.90 0.40
C PHE A 75 -4.42 -0.60 1.90
N VAL A 76 -4.19 -1.62 2.73
CA VAL A 76 -4.11 -1.46 4.19
C VAL A 76 -2.99 -0.50 4.57
N GLY A 77 -1.80 -0.67 3.96
CA GLY A 77 -0.64 0.18 4.20
C GLY A 77 -0.91 1.65 3.90
N MET A 78 -1.43 1.96 2.72
CA MET A 78 -1.73 3.34 2.33
C MET A 78 -2.80 3.97 3.24
N ARG A 79 -3.83 3.21 3.57
CA ARG A 79 -4.90 3.69 4.46
C ARG A 79 -4.40 4.03 5.85
N ILE A 80 -3.53 3.19 6.41
CA ILE A 80 -2.97 3.41 7.75
C ILE A 80 -1.93 4.52 7.75
N ALA A 81 -1.04 4.55 6.74
CA ALA A 81 -0.03 5.59 6.62
C ALA A 81 -0.67 6.98 6.54
N THR A 82 -1.67 7.18 5.69
CA THR A 82 -2.37 8.47 5.57
C THR A 82 -3.19 8.81 6.80
N ALA A 83 -3.69 7.81 7.55
CA ALA A 83 -4.36 8.04 8.83
C ALA A 83 -3.37 8.42 9.97
N ALA A 84 -2.13 7.96 9.88
CA ALA A 84 -1.10 8.27 10.88
C ALA A 84 -0.47 9.66 10.70
N ASN A 85 -0.50 10.25 9.50
CA ASN A 85 0.15 11.52 9.19
C ASN A 85 -0.26 12.66 10.14
N GLY A 86 -1.55 12.95 10.26
CA GLY A 86 -2.05 14.01 11.15
C GLY A 86 -1.70 13.77 12.62
N ARG A 87 -1.79 12.51 13.08
CA ARG A 87 -1.42 12.13 14.45
C ARG A 87 0.07 12.30 14.72
N THR A 88 0.92 11.99 13.74
CA THR A 88 2.36 12.19 13.83
C THR A 88 2.70 13.66 13.89
N THR A 89 2.03 14.50 13.10
CA THR A 89 2.19 15.96 13.09
C THR A 89 1.79 16.56 14.45
N GLU A 90 0.66 16.16 15.03
CA GLU A 90 0.25 16.60 16.35
C GLU A 90 1.22 16.16 17.45
N ALA A 91 1.66 14.91 17.42
CA ALA A 91 2.65 14.40 18.37
C ALA A 91 3.99 15.14 18.25
N ALA A 92 4.40 15.53 17.05
CA ALA A 92 5.61 16.34 16.82
C ALA A 92 5.46 17.74 17.42
N ARG A 93 4.31 18.35 17.29
CA ARG A 93 3.99 19.66 17.89
C ARG A 93 4.04 19.60 19.40
N ASP A 94 3.46 18.57 20.03
CA ASP A 94 3.32 18.47 21.49
C ASP A 94 4.59 18.02 22.21
N GLY A 95 5.56 17.45 21.52
CA GLY A 95 6.79 16.96 22.16
C GLY A 95 7.91 16.58 21.22
N GLY A 96 7.93 17.18 20.04
CA GLY A 96 9.00 16.99 19.06
C GLY A 96 9.13 15.55 18.56
N THR A 97 10.32 15.25 18.08
CA THR A 97 10.64 13.94 17.49
C THR A 97 10.43 12.77 18.45
N LEU A 98 10.68 12.95 19.75
CA LEU A 98 10.52 11.88 20.75
C LEU A 98 9.08 11.37 20.86
N LYS A 99 8.09 12.23 20.68
CA LYS A 99 6.67 11.84 20.70
C LYS A 99 6.16 11.44 19.32
N ALA A 100 6.67 12.05 18.25
CA ALA A 100 6.27 11.76 16.88
C ALA A 100 6.73 10.37 16.40
N LEU A 101 7.99 10.00 16.71
CA LEU A 101 8.59 8.76 16.23
C LEU A 101 7.80 7.49 16.61
N PRO A 102 7.35 7.29 17.87
CA PRO A 102 6.54 6.13 18.22
C PRO A 102 5.21 6.05 17.47
N VAL A 103 4.58 7.19 17.16
CA VAL A 103 3.32 7.23 16.40
C VAL A 103 3.55 6.83 14.95
N ALA A 104 4.57 7.42 14.32
CA ALA A 104 4.96 7.08 12.95
C ALA A 104 5.38 5.60 12.83
N PHE A 105 6.18 5.11 13.77
CA PHE A 105 6.64 3.72 13.80
C PHE A 105 5.49 2.73 13.93
N ARG A 106 4.51 2.99 14.80
CA ARG A 106 3.31 2.16 14.93
C ARG A 106 2.50 2.12 13.63
N GLY A 107 2.35 3.25 12.94
CA GLY A 107 1.72 3.31 11.63
C GLY A 107 2.44 2.44 10.59
N GLY A 108 3.76 2.54 10.52
CA GLY A 108 4.59 1.72 9.63
C GLY A 108 4.58 0.22 9.98
N ALA A 109 4.56 -0.11 11.28
CA ALA A 109 4.54 -1.49 11.76
C ALA A 109 3.28 -2.23 11.30
N VAL A 110 2.12 -1.58 11.24
CA VAL A 110 0.88 -2.19 10.70
C VAL A 110 1.08 -2.66 9.27
N MET A 111 1.69 -1.84 8.41
CA MET A 111 1.98 -2.25 7.04
C MET A 111 3.01 -3.39 7.00
N GLY A 112 4.09 -3.28 7.77
CA GLY A 112 5.13 -4.31 7.82
C GLY A 112 4.58 -5.67 8.23
N PHE A 113 3.79 -5.73 9.29
CA PHE A 113 3.15 -6.99 9.73
C PHE A 113 2.09 -7.48 8.74
N THR A 114 1.35 -6.60 8.08
CA THR A 114 0.38 -6.98 7.06
C THR A 114 1.08 -7.64 5.86
N VAL A 115 2.16 -7.05 5.37
CA VAL A 115 2.94 -7.59 4.25
C VAL A 115 3.56 -8.94 4.63
N ALA A 116 4.22 -9.03 5.78
CA ALA A 116 4.83 -10.26 6.24
C ALA A 116 3.77 -11.36 6.50
N GLY A 117 2.68 -11.01 7.18
CA GLY A 117 1.60 -11.95 7.49
C GLY A 117 0.88 -12.48 6.25
N LEU A 118 0.49 -11.61 5.32
CA LEU A 118 -0.16 -12.02 4.08
C LEU A 118 0.80 -12.80 3.16
N GLY A 119 2.08 -12.44 3.14
CA GLY A 119 3.10 -13.18 2.40
C GLY A 119 3.26 -14.61 2.93
N LEU A 120 3.44 -14.76 4.25
CA LEU A 120 3.54 -16.07 4.90
C LEU A 120 2.27 -16.90 4.73
N LEU A 121 1.09 -16.30 4.91
CA LEU A 121 -0.18 -16.97 4.68
C LEU A 121 -0.33 -17.44 3.23
N GLY A 122 0.02 -16.60 2.26
CA GLY A 122 -0.04 -16.96 0.84
C GLY A 122 0.83 -18.18 0.52
N VAL A 123 2.07 -18.18 1.00
CA VAL A 123 2.99 -19.31 0.79
C VAL A 123 2.53 -20.55 1.55
N ALA A 124 2.15 -20.42 2.82
CA ALA A 124 1.74 -21.56 3.64
C ALA A 124 0.45 -22.23 3.13
N LEU A 125 -0.56 -21.42 2.81
CA LEU A 125 -1.82 -21.93 2.25
C LEU A 125 -1.62 -22.49 0.84
N GLY A 126 -0.79 -21.83 0.02
CA GLY A 126 -0.43 -22.33 -1.29
C GLY A 126 0.31 -23.68 -1.24
N TYR A 127 1.28 -23.81 -0.34
CA TYR A 127 1.98 -25.08 -0.11
C TYR A 127 1.00 -26.19 0.29
N LEU A 128 0.19 -25.91 1.30
CA LEU A 128 -0.79 -26.89 1.79
C LEU A 128 -1.77 -27.30 0.69
N LEU A 129 -2.27 -26.34 -0.08
CA LEU A 129 -3.26 -26.60 -1.13
C LEU A 129 -2.65 -27.33 -2.33
N PHE A 130 -1.57 -26.80 -2.91
CA PHE A 130 -1.06 -27.27 -4.21
C PHE A 130 -0.15 -28.50 -4.08
N ILE A 131 0.51 -28.67 -2.94
CA ILE A 131 1.47 -29.76 -2.72
C ILE A 131 0.86 -30.85 -1.87
N GLU A 132 0.30 -30.53 -0.68
CA GLU A 132 -0.18 -31.55 0.25
C GLU A 132 -1.59 -32.08 -0.09
N VAL A 133 -2.51 -31.19 -0.52
CA VAL A 133 -3.92 -31.56 -0.75
C VAL A 133 -4.17 -32.01 -2.19
N LEU A 134 -3.68 -31.24 -3.16
CA LEU A 134 -3.91 -31.49 -4.59
C LEU A 134 -2.81 -32.38 -5.22
N ASP A 135 -1.66 -32.54 -4.54
CA ASP A 135 -0.50 -33.32 -4.97
C ASP A 135 -0.15 -33.07 -6.46
N LEU A 136 -0.05 -31.77 -6.82
CA LEU A 136 0.18 -31.38 -8.21
C LEU A 136 1.62 -31.74 -8.64
N PRO A 137 1.82 -32.34 -9.81
CA PRO A 137 3.17 -32.65 -10.31
C PRO A 137 4.10 -31.44 -10.39
N ASN A 138 3.54 -30.27 -10.71
CA ASN A 138 4.24 -28.99 -10.80
C ASN A 138 3.85 -28.06 -9.63
N GLY A 139 3.55 -28.61 -8.44
CA GLY A 139 3.05 -27.85 -7.28
C GLY A 139 3.97 -26.71 -6.85
N TYR A 140 5.29 -26.88 -6.94
CA TYR A 140 6.26 -25.84 -6.60
C TYR A 140 6.27 -24.69 -7.61
N ASP A 141 6.08 -24.95 -8.88
CA ASP A 141 5.97 -23.91 -9.92
C ASP A 141 4.68 -23.12 -9.74
N VAL A 142 3.58 -23.81 -9.45
CA VAL A 142 2.29 -23.19 -9.10
C VAL A 142 2.43 -22.35 -7.82
N LEU A 143 3.14 -22.83 -6.80
CA LEU A 143 3.41 -22.06 -5.59
C LEU A 143 4.23 -20.79 -5.89
N ALA A 144 5.24 -20.88 -6.75
CA ALA A 144 6.04 -19.75 -7.17
C ALA A 144 5.20 -18.68 -7.90
N ALA A 145 4.11 -19.07 -8.57
CA ALA A 145 3.20 -18.13 -9.23
C ALA A 145 2.52 -17.15 -8.22
N ILE A 146 2.33 -17.55 -6.96
CA ILE A 146 1.87 -16.62 -5.89
C ILE A 146 2.88 -15.48 -5.72
N GLY A 147 4.17 -15.81 -5.64
CA GLY A 147 5.25 -14.84 -5.54
C GLY A 147 5.33 -13.93 -6.78
N LEU A 148 5.14 -14.50 -7.97
CA LEU A 148 5.12 -13.72 -9.22
C LEU A 148 3.97 -12.72 -9.23
N GLY A 149 2.77 -13.13 -8.81
CA GLY A 149 1.61 -12.25 -8.67
C GLY A 149 1.85 -11.11 -7.70
N GLY A 150 2.36 -11.44 -6.50
CA GLY A 150 2.72 -10.46 -5.47
C GLY A 150 3.79 -9.47 -5.94
N SER A 151 4.84 -9.95 -6.58
CA SER A 151 5.94 -9.13 -7.11
C SER A 151 5.49 -8.20 -8.23
N SER A 152 4.61 -8.66 -9.10
CA SER A 152 4.04 -7.85 -10.19
C SER A 152 3.29 -6.64 -9.63
N ILE A 153 2.42 -6.85 -8.65
CA ILE A 153 1.71 -5.76 -7.99
C ILE A 153 2.67 -4.81 -7.26
N ALA A 154 3.64 -5.36 -6.54
CA ALA A 154 4.62 -4.57 -5.80
C ALA A 154 5.45 -3.66 -6.72
N LEU A 155 5.80 -4.13 -7.93
CA LEU A 155 6.50 -3.33 -8.93
C LEU A 155 5.67 -2.11 -9.35
N PHE A 156 4.40 -2.31 -9.72
CA PHE A 156 3.51 -1.21 -10.11
C PHE A 156 3.22 -0.26 -8.94
N ALA A 157 3.01 -0.81 -7.75
CA ALA A 157 2.81 0.00 -6.55
C ALA A 157 4.03 0.87 -6.22
N ARG A 158 5.25 0.36 -6.42
CA ARG A 158 6.50 1.10 -6.22
C ARG A 158 6.63 2.25 -7.23
N VAL A 159 6.40 2.00 -8.51
CA VAL A 159 6.48 3.02 -9.56
C VAL A 159 5.38 4.07 -9.37
N GLY A 160 4.13 3.64 -9.19
CA GLY A 160 3.00 4.53 -8.95
C GLY A 160 3.15 5.33 -7.66
N GLY A 161 3.62 4.71 -6.58
CA GLY A 161 3.92 5.37 -5.31
C GLY A 161 4.98 6.45 -5.45
N GLY A 162 6.04 6.21 -6.26
CA GLY A 162 7.05 7.20 -6.58
C GLY A 162 6.47 8.43 -7.30
N ILE A 163 5.54 8.24 -8.22
CA ILE A 163 4.83 9.34 -8.89
C ILE A 163 3.99 10.12 -7.87
N TYR A 164 3.27 9.43 -7.00
CA TYR A 164 2.44 10.06 -5.97
C TYR A 164 3.25 10.90 -4.98
N THR A 165 4.39 10.38 -4.50
CA THR A 165 5.28 11.12 -3.58
C THR A 165 5.92 12.32 -4.26
N LYS A 166 6.29 12.21 -5.53
CA LYS A 166 6.81 13.36 -6.29
C LYS A 166 5.76 14.45 -6.48
N ALA A 167 4.51 14.10 -6.69
CA ALA A 167 3.43 15.10 -6.75
C ALA A 167 3.27 15.82 -5.41
N ALA A 168 3.43 15.11 -4.28
CA ALA A 168 3.41 15.72 -2.95
C ALA A 168 4.59 16.65 -2.71
N ASP A 169 5.81 16.24 -3.10
CA ASP A 169 7.02 17.07 -2.99
C ASP A 169 6.86 18.38 -3.78
N VAL A 170 6.42 18.29 -5.04
CA VAL A 170 6.18 19.49 -5.89
C VAL A 170 5.11 20.40 -5.29
N GLY A 171 4.05 19.82 -4.73
CA GLY A 171 3.01 20.59 -4.03
C GLY A 171 3.55 21.33 -2.81
N ALA A 172 4.36 20.67 -2.00
CA ALA A 172 5.00 21.28 -0.83
C ALA A 172 5.98 22.40 -1.22
N ASP A 173 6.79 22.20 -2.27
CA ASP A 173 7.72 23.19 -2.78
C ASP A 173 6.99 24.44 -3.29
N LEU A 174 5.85 24.28 -3.96
CA LEU A 174 5.04 25.40 -4.44
C LEU A 174 4.45 26.22 -3.30
N VAL A 175 3.88 25.55 -2.29
CA VAL A 175 3.34 26.20 -1.08
C VAL A 175 4.45 26.92 -0.33
N GLY A 176 5.59 26.28 -0.13
CA GLY A 176 6.74 26.88 0.53
C GLY A 176 7.20 28.18 -0.15
N LYS A 177 7.35 28.16 -1.46
CA LYS A 177 7.82 29.34 -2.24
C LYS A 177 6.76 30.44 -2.37
N VAL A 178 5.51 30.07 -2.61
CA VAL A 178 4.45 31.05 -2.93
C VAL A 178 3.78 31.61 -1.69
N GLU A 179 3.53 30.77 -0.68
CA GLU A 179 2.79 31.17 0.53
C GLU A 179 3.69 31.44 1.73
N ALA A 180 4.73 30.62 1.95
CA ALA A 180 5.61 30.75 3.11
C ALA A 180 6.90 31.56 2.84
N GLY A 181 7.26 31.78 1.60
CA GLY A 181 8.45 32.55 1.19
C GLY A 181 9.78 31.90 1.58
N ILE A 182 9.83 30.57 1.68
CA ILE A 182 11.01 29.76 2.03
C ILE A 182 11.52 28.93 0.86
#